data_d46a58a414e3eb1318edea3b8e6efa36
#
_entry.id   d46a58a414e3eb1318edea3b8e6efa36
#
_cell.length_a   1.000
_cell.length_b   1.000
_cell.length_c   1.000
_cell.angle_alpha   90.00
_cell.angle_beta   90.00
_cell.angle_gamma   90.00
#
_symmetry.space_group_name_H-M   'P 1'
#
loop_
_entity.id
_entity.type
_entity.pdbx_description
1 polymer ?
#
loop_
_entity_poly.entity_id
_entity_poly.type
_entity_poly.pdbx_seq_one_letter_code
_entity_poly.pdbx_strand_id
1 'polypeptide(L)'
;MQISLSFNCRSEIADPHHLQGLTIHYLDELMIRVCFTLGTRPEAIKLAPVIRTFQSSAKFATQVVLTGQHREMVAQVMEIFGLKADRDLDIMQHQQTLTDITQRSLQGLEKLFREIEPQVVIVQGDTTTAFAAALAAFYQQIPIGHVEAGLRTDNIYNPFPEEANRRLISQIAQLHFAPTSLAVENLSKSGVTGAIHQTGNTVIDALLTVAKSQPPCDIPGLDWSKYRVILSTVHRRENWGEPLQSIGAAMLQILEKFPDTALLLPLHRNPTVREPLTQILGEHPRVFLTEPLDYSQLVGAIQRSYLLLSDSGGIQEEAPSLGKPVLVLRDTTERPEAVTGGTAKLVGTDVDRITAVASELLANPQAYQAMATAINPFGDGTASMQILDAVEQFFSV
;
A
#
# COMPACT_ATOMS: atom_id res chain seq x y z
N MET A 1 57.16 2.52 42.42
CA MET A 1 56.34 3.43 43.19
C MET A 1 54.89 2.94 43.06
N GLN A 2 54.48 2.06 43.99
CA GLN A 2 53.15 1.45 44.03
C GLN A 2 52.22 2.41 44.75
N ILE A 3 51.15 2.84 44.07
CA ILE A 3 50.04 3.57 44.71
C ILE A 3 48.90 2.59 44.94
N SER A 4 48.72 2.24 46.20
CA SER A 4 47.59 1.44 46.69
C SER A 4 46.40 2.38 46.90
N LEU A 5 45.33 2.19 46.13
CA LEU A 5 44.03 2.83 46.38
C LEU A 5 43.11 1.83 47.13
N SER A 6 42.93 2.09 48.42
CA SER A 6 41.96 1.43 49.27
C SER A 6 40.56 2.01 48.97
N PHE A 7 39.68 1.20 48.35
CA PHE A 7 38.26 1.51 48.26
C PHE A 7 37.56 1.16 49.57
N ASN A 8 37.05 2.16 50.26
CA ASN A 8 36.19 2.03 51.41
C ASN A 8 34.75 1.80 50.88
N CYS A 9 34.30 0.56 50.97
CA CYS A 9 32.94 0.17 50.57
C CYS A 9 31.97 0.52 51.73
N ARG A 10 31.34 1.70 51.69
CA ARG A 10 30.10 1.93 52.47
C ARG A 10 28.93 1.57 51.55
N SER A 11 28.14 0.59 51.97
CA SER A 11 26.90 0.14 51.36
C SER A 11 25.83 1.23 51.48
N GLU A 12 25.72 2.08 50.48
CA GLU A 12 24.47 2.79 50.19
C GLU A 12 23.60 1.85 49.35
N ILE A 13 22.50 1.39 49.95
CA ILE A 13 21.47 0.65 49.25
C ILE A 13 20.85 1.63 48.25
N ALA A 14 21.23 1.52 46.98
CA ALA A 14 20.64 2.31 45.92
C ALA A 14 19.16 1.93 45.76
N ASP A 15 18.31 2.94 45.82
CA ASP A 15 16.87 2.83 45.60
C ASP A 15 16.57 2.07 44.30
N PRO A 16 15.79 0.96 44.31
CA PRO A 16 15.45 0.18 43.13
C PRO A 16 14.78 1.02 42.02
N HIS A 17 14.07 2.08 42.40
CA HIS A 17 13.44 3.00 41.45
C HIS A 17 14.45 3.89 40.71
N HIS A 18 15.60 4.17 41.26
CA HIS A 18 16.67 4.95 40.61
C HIS A 18 17.43 4.12 39.57
N LEU A 19 17.58 2.81 39.81
CA LEU A 19 18.19 1.88 38.86
C LEU A 19 17.31 1.57 37.67
N GLN A 20 15.97 1.50 37.87
CA GLN A 20 15.02 1.34 36.77
C GLN A 20 15.00 2.56 35.84
N GLY A 21 15.05 3.78 36.37
CA GLY A 21 15.11 5.01 35.55
C GLY A 21 16.41 5.13 34.72
N LEU A 22 17.55 4.74 35.30
CA LEU A 22 18.82 4.74 34.57
C LEU A 22 18.90 3.66 33.48
N THR A 23 18.31 2.48 33.72
CA THR A 23 18.29 1.38 32.74
C THR A 23 17.40 1.71 31.54
N ILE A 24 16.26 2.39 31.74
CA ILE A 24 15.35 2.82 30.68
C ILE A 24 16.02 3.91 29.82
N HIS A 25 16.68 4.88 30.43
CA HIS A 25 17.40 5.93 29.69
C HIS A 25 18.57 5.40 28.85
N TYR A 26 19.32 4.40 29.37
CA TYR A 26 20.40 3.77 28.61
C TYR A 26 19.94 2.90 27.45
N LEU A 27 18.74 2.29 27.55
CA LEU A 27 18.15 1.50 26.45
C LEU A 27 17.61 2.40 25.33
N ASP A 28 17.04 3.55 25.66
CA ASP A 28 16.58 4.53 24.65
C ASP A 28 17.73 5.16 23.85
N GLU A 29 18.92 5.32 24.44
CA GLU A 29 20.12 5.83 23.73
C GLU A 29 20.71 4.83 22.73
N LEU A 30 20.36 3.53 22.84
CA LEU A 30 20.88 2.47 21.97
C LEU A 30 19.95 2.14 20.79
N MET A 31 18.69 2.61 20.81
CA MET A 31 17.74 2.34 19.75
C MET A 31 17.86 3.33 18.58
N ILE A 32 17.75 2.83 17.35
CA ILE A 32 17.70 3.67 16.14
C ILE A 32 16.35 4.36 16.08
N ARG A 33 16.32 5.69 16.11
CA ARG A 33 15.10 6.50 16.00
C ARG A 33 14.63 6.58 14.57
N VAL A 34 13.49 5.95 14.27
CA VAL A 34 12.87 5.91 12.94
C VAL A 34 11.57 6.69 12.93
N CYS A 35 11.42 7.61 11.99
CA CYS A 35 10.20 8.37 11.79
C CYS A 35 9.50 7.92 10.52
N PHE A 36 8.27 7.45 10.63
CA PHE A 36 7.37 7.15 9.51
C PHE A 36 6.44 8.33 9.28
N THR A 37 6.42 8.87 8.06
CA THR A 37 5.51 9.96 7.69
C THR A 37 4.49 9.47 6.67
N LEU A 38 3.22 9.77 6.92
CA LEU A 38 2.13 9.39 6.04
C LEU A 38 0.99 10.42 6.11
N GLY A 39 0.27 10.59 5.00
CA GLY A 39 -0.82 11.56 4.89
C GLY A 39 -2.05 11.02 4.19
N THR A 40 -1.93 9.92 3.45
CA THR A 40 -3.01 9.37 2.64
C THR A 40 -3.32 7.92 3.00
N ARG A 41 -4.52 7.46 2.60
CA ARG A 41 -4.94 6.07 2.82
C ARG A 41 -3.99 5.02 2.19
N PRO A 42 -3.54 5.16 0.93
CA PRO A 42 -2.59 4.21 0.33
C PRO A 42 -1.27 4.12 1.09
N GLU A 43 -0.73 5.27 1.54
CA GLU A 43 0.48 5.29 2.37
C GLU A 43 0.27 4.55 3.69
N ALA A 44 -0.86 4.81 4.36
CA ALA A 44 -1.20 4.15 5.62
C ALA A 44 -1.29 2.62 5.45
N ILE A 45 -1.96 2.12 4.41
CA ILE A 45 -2.07 0.67 4.13
C ILE A 45 -0.68 0.06 3.94
N LYS A 46 0.17 0.68 3.12
CA LYS A 46 1.47 0.14 2.73
C LYS A 46 2.54 0.28 3.83
N LEU A 47 2.46 1.33 4.66
CA LEU A 47 3.38 1.51 5.78
C LEU A 47 2.96 0.78 7.05
N ALA A 48 1.69 0.47 7.23
CA ALA A 48 1.21 -0.18 8.45
C ALA A 48 1.96 -1.47 8.80
N PRO A 49 2.19 -2.44 7.89
CA PRO A 49 2.97 -3.63 8.21
C PRO A 49 4.43 -3.30 8.51
N VAL A 50 5.03 -2.33 7.83
CA VAL A 50 6.41 -1.88 8.09
C VAL A 50 6.51 -1.29 9.50
N ILE A 51 5.62 -0.36 9.85
CA ILE A 51 5.57 0.25 11.18
C ILE A 51 5.47 -0.82 12.26
N ARG A 52 4.56 -1.80 12.12
CA ARG A 52 4.40 -2.90 13.07
C ARG A 52 5.67 -3.74 13.21
N THR A 53 6.35 -4.03 12.11
CA THR A 53 7.60 -4.78 12.10
C THR A 53 8.68 -4.03 12.89
N PHE A 54 8.83 -2.73 12.67
CA PHE A 54 9.78 -1.89 13.42
C PHE A 54 9.41 -1.76 14.90
N GLN A 55 8.13 -1.55 15.23
CA GLN A 55 7.65 -1.49 16.61
C GLN A 55 7.86 -2.80 17.38
N SER A 56 7.92 -3.93 16.69
CA SER A 56 8.16 -5.25 17.29
C SER A 56 9.64 -5.53 17.52
N SER A 57 10.54 -4.70 17.01
CA SER A 57 11.99 -4.84 17.17
C SER A 57 12.52 -3.98 18.32
N ALA A 58 13.28 -4.59 19.22
CA ALA A 58 13.93 -3.87 20.33
C ALA A 58 15.07 -2.93 19.88
N LYS A 59 15.44 -2.94 18.60
CA LYS A 59 16.52 -2.11 18.06
C LYS A 59 16.06 -0.74 17.59
N PHE A 60 14.75 -0.52 17.47
CA PHE A 60 14.18 0.68 16.88
C PHE A 60 13.20 1.38 17.82
N ALA A 61 13.37 2.68 17.96
CA ALA A 61 12.38 3.58 18.54
C ALA A 61 11.59 4.22 17.38
N THR A 62 10.33 3.80 17.21
CA THR A 62 9.50 4.25 16.09
C THR A 62 8.65 5.43 16.46
N GLN A 63 8.53 6.39 15.55
CA GLN A 63 7.59 7.49 15.61
C GLN A 63 6.72 7.53 14.36
N VAL A 64 5.42 7.62 14.52
CA VAL A 64 4.43 7.68 13.45
C VAL A 64 3.85 9.07 13.38
N VAL A 65 4.08 9.75 12.26
CA VAL A 65 3.69 11.15 12.04
C VAL A 65 2.66 11.22 10.91
N LEU A 66 1.49 11.75 11.24
CA LEU A 66 0.45 12.06 10.25
C LEU A 66 0.62 13.50 9.78
N THR A 67 0.44 13.73 8.48
CA THR A 67 0.32 15.09 7.96
C THR A 67 -1.12 15.59 7.97
N GLY A 68 -2.10 14.67 8.06
CA GLY A 68 -3.52 15.02 8.13
C GLY A 68 -4.17 15.27 6.77
N GLN A 69 -3.56 14.88 5.64
CA GLN A 69 -4.12 15.10 4.31
C GLN A 69 -5.44 14.33 4.08
N HIS A 70 -5.56 13.07 4.56
CA HIS A 70 -6.77 12.23 4.45
C HIS A 70 -7.16 11.66 5.82
N ARG A 71 -7.42 12.52 6.79
CA ARG A 71 -7.54 12.20 8.22
C ARG A 71 -8.42 11.00 8.54
N GLU A 72 -9.69 11.02 8.11
CA GLU A 72 -10.65 9.96 8.43
C GLU A 72 -10.26 8.61 7.81
N MET A 73 -9.85 8.62 6.53
CA MET A 73 -9.46 7.40 5.83
C MET A 73 -8.17 6.79 6.38
N VAL A 74 -7.23 7.61 6.83
CA VAL A 74 -6.00 7.16 7.49
C VAL A 74 -6.33 6.57 8.86
N ALA A 75 -7.21 7.21 9.65
CA ALA A 75 -7.62 6.72 10.95
C ALA A 75 -8.25 5.32 10.88
N GLN A 76 -9.09 5.06 9.89
CA GLN A 76 -9.66 3.72 9.66
C GLN A 76 -8.59 2.66 9.42
N VAL A 77 -7.57 2.97 8.61
CA VAL A 77 -6.46 2.04 8.36
C VAL A 77 -5.64 1.82 9.63
N MET A 78 -5.33 2.88 10.35
CA MET A 78 -4.59 2.78 11.63
C MET A 78 -5.31 1.87 12.61
N GLU A 79 -6.65 1.96 12.69
CA GLU A 79 -7.48 1.09 13.54
C GLU A 79 -7.39 -0.38 13.10
N ILE A 80 -7.53 -0.68 11.78
CA ILE A 80 -7.42 -2.04 11.23
C ILE A 80 -6.09 -2.70 11.62
N PHE A 81 -5.00 -1.94 11.62
CA PHE A 81 -3.68 -2.45 11.96
C PHE A 81 -3.29 -2.29 13.43
N GLY A 82 -4.17 -1.72 14.27
CA GLY A 82 -3.91 -1.48 15.68
C GLY A 82 -2.77 -0.48 15.93
N LEU A 83 -2.61 0.49 15.02
CA LEU A 83 -1.57 1.52 15.09
C LEU A 83 -2.11 2.81 15.70
N LYS A 84 -1.21 3.57 16.32
CA LYS A 84 -1.47 4.93 16.81
C LYS A 84 -0.44 5.89 16.25
N ALA A 85 -0.89 7.10 15.94
CA ALA A 85 0.02 8.17 15.57
C ALA A 85 0.58 8.83 16.83
N ASP A 86 1.87 9.15 16.80
CA ASP A 86 2.53 9.91 17.87
C ASP A 86 2.35 11.42 17.69
N ARG A 87 2.23 11.86 16.44
CA ARG A 87 2.03 13.27 16.06
C ARG A 87 1.08 13.38 14.86
N ASP A 88 0.28 14.44 14.83
CA ASP A 88 -0.54 14.83 13.69
C ASP A 88 -0.30 16.33 13.41
N LEU A 89 0.16 16.65 12.20
CA LEU A 89 0.43 18.03 11.79
C LEU A 89 -0.83 18.80 11.40
N ASP A 90 -1.93 18.11 11.14
CA ASP A 90 -3.26 18.65 10.80
C ASP A 90 -3.21 19.73 9.70
N ILE A 91 -2.49 19.43 8.59
CA ILE A 91 -2.28 20.39 7.51
C ILE A 91 -3.50 20.61 6.61
N MET A 92 -4.55 19.78 6.75
CA MET A 92 -5.71 19.82 5.85
C MET A 92 -6.47 21.14 5.98
N GLN A 93 -6.73 21.78 4.86
CA GLN A 93 -7.62 22.93 4.75
C GLN A 93 -8.53 22.79 3.54
N HIS A 94 -9.67 23.49 3.58
CA HIS A 94 -10.62 23.50 2.47
C HIS A 94 -9.97 24.14 1.23
N GLN A 95 -10.13 23.49 0.06
CA GLN A 95 -9.64 23.98 -1.25
C GLN A 95 -8.13 24.26 -1.34
N GLN A 96 -7.30 23.53 -0.60
CA GLN A 96 -5.85 23.69 -0.64
C GLN A 96 -5.24 23.24 -2.00
N THR A 97 -4.25 23.98 -2.45
CA THR A 97 -3.45 23.66 -3.64
C THR A 97 -2.33 22.68 -3.30
N LEU A 98 -1.68 22.10 -4.31
CA LEU A 98 -0.45 21.29 -4.11
C LEU A 98 0.64 22.10 -3.43
N THR A 99 0.76 23.38 -3.73
CA THR A 99 1.71 24.32 -3.09
C THR A 99 1.41 24.46 -1.60
N ASP A 100 0.14 24.60 -1.21
CA ASP A 100 -0.26 24.71 0.20
C ASP A 100 0.10 23.41 0.97
N ILE A 101 -0.18 22.25 0.38
CA ILE A 101 0.17 20.96 0.97
C ILE A 101 1.68 20.85 1.16
N THR A 102 2.46 21.16 0.12
CA THR A 102 3.93 21.11 0.17
C THR A 102 4.48 22.03 1.24
N GLN A 103 4.06 23.30 1.24
CA GLN A 103 4.57 24.31 2.17
C GLN A 103 4.27 23.93 3.63
N ARG A 104 3.03 23.55 3.93
CA ARG A 104 2.63 23.22 5.32
C ARG A 104 3.28 21.93 5.80
N SER A 105 3.34 20.89 4.95
CA SER A 105 4.04 19.65 5.27
C SER A 105 5.52 19.93 5.54
N LEU A 106 6.19 20.68 4.66
CA LEU A 106 7.61 20.98 4.79
C LEU A 106 7.92 21.75 6.08
N GLN A 107 7.18 22.83 6.37
CA GLN A 107 7.36 23.63 7.59
C GLN A 107 7.05 22.85 8.86
N GLY A 108 5.96 22.08 8.86
CA GLY A 108 5.56 21.29 10.02
C GLY A 108 6.59 20.19 10.33
N LEU A 109 7.03 19.48 9.29
CA LEU A 109 8.01 18.40 9.43
C LEU A 109 9.40 18.92 9.77
N GLU A 110 9.84 20.05 9.20
CA GLU A 110 11.11 20.67 9.58
C GLU A 110 11.20 20.96 11.08
N LYS A 111 10.14 21.55 11.65
CA LYS A 111 10.06 21.81 13.09
C LYS A 111 10.04 20.50 13.90
N LEU A 112 9.22 19.56 13.48
CA LEU A 112 9.08 18.28 14.18
C LEU A 112 10.36 17.46 14.17
N PHE A 113 11.07 17.36 13.04
CA PHE A 113 12.32 16.61 12.94
C PHE A 113 13.43 17.19 13.82
N ARG A 114 13.46 18.51 14.05
CA ARG A 114 14.35 19.13 15.03
C ARG A 114 13.98 18.78 16.48
N GLU A 115 12.71 18.51 16.77
CA GLU A 115 12.22 18.13 18.10
C GLU A 115 12.50 16.67 18.41
N ILE A 116 12.22 15.77 17.44
CA ILE A 116 12.30 14.31 17.67
C ILE A 116 13.65 13.70 17.23
N GLU A 117 14.46 14.44 16.50
CA GLU A 117 15.80 14.05 16.03
C GLU A 117 15.85 12.63 15.45
N PRO A 118 15.05 12.28 14.42
CA PRO A 118 15.06 10.94 13.86
C PRO A 118 16.40 10.67 13.15
N GLN A 119 16.90 9.45 13.24
CA GLN A 119 18.12 9.02 12.54
C GLN A 119 17.81 8.56 11.11
N VAL A 120 16.57 8.21 10.83
CA VAL A 120 16.07 7.92 9.48
C VAL A 120 14.59 8.29 9.37
N VAL A 121 14.21 8.80 8.21
CA VAL A 121 12.80 9.07 7.86
C VAL A 121 12.38 8.11 6.76
N ILE A 122 11.28 7.39 6.98
CA ILE A 122 10.69 6.47 6.01
C ILE A 122 9.47 7.13 5.37
N VAL A 123 9.48 7.21 4.05
CA VAL A 123 8.38 7.71 3.21
C VAL A 123 7.91 6.63 2.25
N GLN A 124 6.68 6.71 1.80
CA GLN A 124 6.10 5.71 0.90
C GLN A 124 5.52 6.37 -0.36
N GLY A 125 5.82 5.79 -1.51
CA GLY A 125 5.20 6.16 -2.78
C GLY A 125 5.60 7.53 -3.29
N ASP A 126 4.62 8.30 -3.76
CA ASP A 126 4.84 9.44 -4.62
C ASP A 126 3.88 10.62 -4.37
N THR A 127 3.22 10.62 -3.23
CA THR A 127 2.34 11.72 -2.85
C THR A 127 3.12 13.01 -2.61
N THR A 128 2.42 14.13 -2.66
CA THR A 128 3.00 15.44 -2.29
C THR A 128 3.50 15.44 -0.84
N THR A 129 2.83 14.71 0.05
CA THR A 129 3.26 14.51 1.44
C THR A 129 4.57 13.74 1.53
N ALA A 130 4.70 12.63 0.79
CA ALA A 130 5.93 11.83 0.76
C ALA A 130 7.12 12.65 0.25
N PHE A 131 6.90 13.43 -0.83
CA PHE A 131 7.92 14.33 -1.35
C PHE A 131 8.32 15.42 -0.35
N ALA A 132 7.36 16.10 0.27
CA ALA A 132 7.63 17.14 1.26
C ALA A 132 8.38 16.60 2.49
N ALA A 133 8.03 15.36 2.94
CA ALA A 133 8.71 14.71 4.04
C ALA A 133 10.16 14.32 3.70
N ALA A 134 10.37 13.76 2.52
CA ALA A 134 11.72 13.47 2.03
C ALA A 134 12.57 14.74 1.92
N LEU A 135 12.03 15.84 1.40
CA LEU A 135 12.72 17.11 1.28
C LEU A 135 13.04 17.73 2.64
N ALA A 136 12.11 17.66 3.62
CA ALA A 136 12.34 18.14 4.98
C ALA A 136 13.47 17.37 5.67
N ALA A 137 13.52 16.04 5.51
CA ALA A 137 14.58 15.18 6.02
C ALA A 137 15.94 15.51 5.37
N PHE A 138 15.94 15.65 4.03
CA PHE A 138 17.15 16.01 3.27
C PHE A 138 17.77 17.33 3.73
N TYR A 139 16.96 18.37 3.98
CA TYR A 139 17.47 19.66 4.46
C TYR A 139 18.11 19.60 5.85
N GLN A 140 17.76 18.60 6.64
CA GLN A 140 18.36 18.35 7.95
C GLN A 140 19.41 17.24 7.94
N GLN A 141 19.82 16.78 6.74
CA GLN A 141 20.80 15.72 6.54
C GLN A 141 20.42 14.39 7.21
N ILE A 142 19.10 14.14 7.33
CA ILE A 142 18.57 12.89 7.86
C ILE A 142 18.42 11.90 6.72
N PRO A 143 18.96 10.69 6.81
CA PRO A 143 18.78 9.61 5.83
C PRO A 143 17.31 9.32 5.54
N ILE A 144 17.02 9.02 4.27
CA ILE A 144 15.65 8.76 3.80
C ILE A 144 15.57 7.34 3.26
N GLY A 145 14.61 6.58 3.76
CA GLY A 145 14.17 5.31 3.18
C GLY A 145 12.88 5.51 2.36
N HIS A 146 12.92 5.13 1.09
CA HIS A 146 11.81 5.29 0.17
C HIS A 146 11.18 3.93 -0.15
N VAL A 147 10.00 3.68 0.41
CA VAL A 147 9.20 2.46 0.18
C VAL A 147 8.41 2.60 -1.12
N GLU A 148 8.34 1.53 -1.92
CA GLU A 148 7.76 1.51 -3.27
C GLU A 148 8.53 2.41 -4.24
N ALA A 149 9.85 2.41 -4.13
CA ALA A 149 10.74 3.19 -4.99
C ALA A 149 10.86 2.57 -6.38
N GLY A 150 11.04 3.42 -7.40
CA GLY A 150 11.43 2.96 -8.74
C GLY A 150 10.29 2.73 -9.73
N LEU A 151 9.04 2.97 -9.38
CA LEU A 151 7.96 3.06 -10.38
C LEU A 151 8.24 4.22 -11.33
N ARG A 152 8.01 4.04 -12.63
CA ARG A 152 8.24 5.07 -13.65
C ARG A 152 7.17 5.03 -14.72
N THR A 153 6.89 6.21 -15.27
CA THR A 153 6.18 6.39 -16.54
C THR A 153 7.06 7.23 -17.47
N ASP A 154 6.75 7.19 -18.77
CA ASP A 154 7.52 7.96 -19.78
C ASP A 154 7.16 9.45 -19.78
N ASN A 155 6.09 9.85 -19.09
CA ASN A 155 5.58 11.21 -19.07
C ASN A 155 5.53 11.77 -17.64
N ILE A 156 6.37 12.75 -17.35
CA ILE A 156 6.45 13.40 -16.04
C ILE A 156 5.13 14.07 -15.58
N TYR A 157 4.22 14.33 -16.51
CA TYR A 157 2.90 14.91 -16.24
C TYR A 157 1.79 13.86 -16.15
N ASN A 158 2.11 12.56 -16.24
CA ASN A 158 1.13 11.49 -16.18
C ASN A 158 1.68 10.22 -15.48
N PRO A 159 1.21 9.91 -14.27
CA PRO A 159 0.29 10.68 -13.42
C PRO A 159 0.91 11.96 -12.87
N PHE A 160 0.07 12.96 -12.64
CA PHE A 160 0.51 14.25 -12.09
C PHE A 160 -0.12 14.51 -10.72
N PRO A 161 0.67 14.89 -9.69
CA PRO A 161 2.11 15.19 -9.68
C PRO A 161 3.03 13.98 -9.37
N GLU A 162 2.48 12.76 -9.28
CA GLU A 162 3.11 11.57 -8.70
C GLU A 162 4.41 11.21 -9.41
N GLU A 163 4.47 11.23 -10.75
CA GLU A 163 5.70 10.87 -11.49
C GLU A 163 6.85 11.83 -11.18
N ALA A 164 6.57 13.13 -11.05
CA ALA A 164 7.57 14.11 -10.67
C ALA A 164 8.06 13.87 -9.23
N ASN A 165 7.12 13.66 -8.30
CA ASN A 165 7.45 13.43 -6.90
C ASN A 165 8.36 12.21 -6.73
N ARG A 166 8.03 11.05 -7.35
CA ARG A 166 8.83 9.83 -7.19
C ARG A 166 10.23 9.95 -7.78
N ARG A 167 10.38 10.69 -8.87
CA ARG A 167 11.70 10.99 -9.45
C ARG A 167 12.53 11.86 -8.51
N LEU A 168 11.95 12.90 -7.93
CA LEU A 168 12.64 13.81 -7.02
C LEU A 168 13.03 13.10 -5.72
N ILE A 169 12.13 12.31 -5.11
CA ILE A 169 12.44 11.52 -3.91
C ILE A 169 13.60 10.57 -4.19
N SER A 170 13.61 9.91 -5.35
CA SER A 170 14.66 8.93 -5.67
C SER A 170 16.05 9.56 -5.81
N GLN A 171 16.18 10.86 -6.07
CA GLN A 171 17.48 11.54 -6.15
C GLN A 171 18.05 11.93 -4.79
N ILE A 172 17.24 11.97 -3.74
CA ILE A 172 17.66 12.40 -2.39
C ILE A 172 17.59 11.30 -1.35
N ALA A 173 17.00 10.13 -1.67
CA ALA A 173 16.91 8.98 -0.76
C ALA A 173 18.22 8.19 -0.73
N GLN A 174 18.60 7.69 0.46
CA GLN A 174 19.76 6.83 0.68
C GLN A 174 19.41 5.34 0.61
N LEU A 175 18.16 4.98 0.90
CA LEU A 175 17.65 3.61 0.84
C LEU A 175 16.42 3.56 -0.07
N HIS A 176 16.46 2.72 -1.08
CA HIS A 176 15.37 2.51 -2.03
C HIS A 176 14.83 1.09 -1.87
N PHE A 177 13.58 0.95 -1.47
CA PHE A 177 12.91 -0.33 -1.34
C PHE A 177 12.01 -0.54 -2.55
N ALA A 178 12.54 -1.26 -3.53
CA ALA A 178 11.91 -1.48 -4.82
C ALA A 178 10.96 -2.67 -4.78
N PRO A 179 9.72 -2.55 -5.30
CA PRO A 179 8.75 -3.65 -5.28
C PRO A 179 9.08 -4.77 -6.26
N THR A 180 9.75 -4.49 -7.38
CA THR A 180 10.01 -5.43 -8.47
C THR A 180 11.39 -5.24 -9.07
N SER A 181 11.83 -6.21 -9.88
CA SER A 181 13.08 -6.11 -10.66
C SER A 181 13.04 -4.96 -11.66
N LEU A 182 11.88 -4.67 -12.26
CA LEU A 182 11.71 -3.52 -13.15
C LEU A 182 11.93 -2.20 -12.40
N ALA A 183 11.43 -2.10 -11.16
CA ALA A 183 11.65 -0.92 -10.32
C ALA A 183 13.13 -0.74 -9.96
N VAL A 184 13.86 -1.83 -9.69
CA VAL A 184 15.32 -1.81 -9.48
C VAL A 184 16.04 -1.29 -10.74
N GLU A 185 15.66 -1.80 -11.91
CA GLU A 185 16.23 -1.36 -13.19
C GLU A 185 15.98 0.13 -13.45
N ASN A 186 14.77 0.62 -13.16
CA ASN A 186 14.41 2.02 -13.31
C ASN A 186 15.24 2.93 -12.40
N LEU A 187 15.47 2.53 -11.15
CA LEU A 187 16.32 3.27 -10.21
C LEU A 187 17.77 3.30 -10.71
N SER A 188 18.30 2.18 -11.13
CA SER A 188 19.65 2.07 -11.67
C SER A 188 19.84 2.97 -12.89
N LYS A 189 18.87 2.97 -13.82
CA LYS A 189 18.87 3.86 -15.00
C LYS A 189 18.73 5.35 -14.63
N SER A 190 18.09 5.65 -13.50
CA SER A 190 17.93 7.03 -13.02
C SER A 190 19.18 7.58 -12.34
N GLY A 191 20.26 6.79 -12.19
CA GLY A 191 21.52 7.20 -11.61
C GLY A 191 21.44 7.56 -10.14
N VAL A 192 20.58 6.89 -9.36
CA VAL A 192 20.49 7.10 -7.92
C VAL A 192 21.78 6.64 -7.22
N THR A 193 22.18 7.34 -6.16
CA THR A 193 23.41 7.04 -5.40
C THR A 193 23.16 6.20 -4.15
N GLY A 194 21.90 6.11 -3.70
CA GLY A 194 21.49 5.31 -2.55
C GLY A 194 21.49 3.80 -2.82
N ALA A 195 21.48 3.01 -1.74
CA ALA A 195 21.37 1.56 -1.84
C ALA A 195 19.99 1.14 -2.36
N ILE A 196 19.95 0.18 -3.29
CA ILE A 196 18.70 -0.33 -3.87
C ILE A 196 18.48 -1.75 -3.36
N HIS A 197 17.35 -1.97 -2.70
CA HIS A 197 16.91 -3.27 -2.18
C HIS A 197 15.62 -3.69 -2.87
N GLN A 198 15.60 -4.85 -3.53
CA GLN A 198 14.36 -5.42 -4.04
C GLN A 198 13.66 -6.15 -2.89
N THR A 199 12.62 -5.55 -2.35
CA THR A 199 11.92 -6.04 -1.15
C THR A 199 10.56 -6.68 -1.44
N GLY A 200 10.00 -6.43 -2.63
CA GLY A 200 8.58 -6.63 -2.86
C GLY A 200 7.76 -5.40 -2.43
N ASN A 201 6.45 -5.46 -2.69
CA ASN A 201 5.53 -4.38 -2.33
C ASN A 201 4.88 -4.67 -0.97
N THR A 202 4.99 -3.74 -0.05
CA THR A 202 4.42 -3.82 1.31
C THR A 202 2.90 -3.90 1.34
N VAL A 203 2.20 -3.62 0.22
CA VAL A 203 0.76 -3.87 0.09
C VAL A 203 0.43 -5.35 0.24
N ILE A 204 1.36 -6.24 -0.15
CA ILE A 204 1.17 -7.69 -0.01
C ILE A 204 1.24 -8.09 1.46
N ASP A 205 2.19 -7.51 2.23
CA ASP A 205 2.27 -7.70 3.69
C ASP A 205 0.98 -7.23 4.38
N ALA A 206 0.46 -6.06 3.97
CA ALA A 206 -0.79 -5.53 4.48
C ALA A 206 -1.98 -6.45 4.18
N LEU A 207 -2.12 -6.85 2.92
CA LEU A 207 -3.17 -7.77 2.47
C LEU A 207 -3.15 -9.07 3.26
N LEU A 208 -2.00 -9.75 3.33
CA LEU A 208 -1.87 -11.05 4.00
C LEU A 208 -2.08 -10.92 5.51
N THR A 209 -1.70 -9.79 6.12
CA THR A 209 -1.97 -9.52 7.53
C THR A 209 -3.47 -9.44 7.80
N VAL A 210 -4.20 -8.68 6.99
CA VAL A 210 -5.66 -8.57 7.12
C VAL A 210 -6.35 -9.88 6.75
N ALA A 211 -5.91 -10.55 5.68
CA ALA A 211 -6.49 -11.81 5.23
C ALA A 211 -6.42 -12.93 6.28
N LYS A 212 -5.34 -12.97 7.08
CA LYS A 212 -5.18 -13.94 8.19
C LYS A 212 -6.29 -13.82 9.25
N SER A 213 -6.85 -12.62 9.45
CA SER A 213 -7.96 -12.41 10.39
C SER A 213 -9.31 -12.89 9.85
N GLN A 214 -9.36 -13.35 8.59
CA GLN A 214 -10.59 -13.76 7.90
C GLN A 214 -11.70 -12.71 8.04
N PRO A 215 -11.47 -11.47 7.59
CA PRO A 215 -12.38 -10.37 7.86
C PRO A 215 -13.78 -10.66 7.31
N PRO A 216 -14.84 -10.32 8.05
CA PRO A 216 -16.19 -10.50 7.59
C PRO A 216 -16.43 -9.65 6.34
N CYS A 217 -17.18 -10.21 5.39
CA CYS A 217 -17.67 -9.49 4.23
C CYS A 217 -19.12 -9.88 4.02
N ASP A 218 -20.00 -9.28 4.84
CA ASP A 218 -21.42 -9.54 4.80
C ASP A 218 -22.08 -8.59 3.81
N ILE A 219 -22.47 -9.14 2.66
CA ILE A 219 -23.15 -8.40 1.60
C ILE A 219 -24.62 -8.80 1.63
N PRO A 220 -25.55 -7.87 1.86
CA PRO A 220 -26.98 -8.19 1.94
C PRO A 220 -27.48 -8.96 0.72
N GLY A 221 -28.05 -10.13 0.95
CA GLY A 221 -28.61 -10.98 -0.10
C GLY A 221 -27.60 -11.85 -0.85
N LEU A 222 -26.30 -11.67 -0.69
CA LEU A 222 -25.26 -12.48 -1.34
C LEU A 222 -24.95 -13.72 -0.50
N ASP A 223 -25.27 -14.91 -1.05
CA ASP A 223 -24.85 -16.18 -0.50
C ASP A 223 -23.53 -16.64 -1.16
N TRP A 224 -22.43 -16.51 -0.45
CA TRP A 224 -21.09 -16.88 -0.90
C TRP A 224 -20.92 -18.40 -1.11
N SER A 225 -21.75 -19.22 -0.51
CA SER A 225 -21.71 -20.68 -0.69
C SER A 225 -22.44 -21.16 -1.94
N LYS A 226 -23.38 -20.36 -2.42
CA LYS A 226 -24.23 -20.67 -3.58
C LYS A 226 -23.57 -20.30 -4.91
N TYR A 227 -22.76 -19.24 -4.93
CA TYR A 227 -22.26 -18.66 -6.16
C TYR A 227 -20.73 -18.62 -6.22
N ARG A 228 -20.18 -18.83 -7.42
CA ARG A 228 -18.83 -18.37 -7.77
C ARG A 228 -18.89 -16.86 -7.97
N VAL A 229 -18.48 -16.09 -6.97
CA VAL A 229 -18.62 -14.64 -7.00
C VAL A 229 -17.51 -14.02 -7.85
N ILE A 230 -17.89 -13.15 -8.78
CA ILE A 230 -17.02 -12.28 -9.53
C ILE A 230 -17.00 -10.93 -8.82
N LEU A 231 -15.84 -10.54 -8.28
CA LEU A 231 -15.66 -9.19 -7.72
C LEU A 231 -15.24 -8.24 -8.82
N SER A 232 -15.94 -7.12 -8.96
CA SER A 232 -15.52 -6.10 -9.91
C SER A 232 -15.29 -4.75 -9.24
N THR A 233 -14.26 -4.03 -9.71
CA THR A 233 -14.00 -2.63 -9.35
C THR A 233 -13.66 -1.84 -10.61
N VAL A 234 -14.45 -0.80 -10.89
CA VAL A 234 -14.29 0.05 -12.08
C VAL A 234 -14.38 1.51 -11.66
N HIS A 235 -13.35 2.31 -11.98
CA HIS A 235 -13.28 3.71 -11.57
C HIS A 235 -12.40 4.61 -12.44
N ARG A 236 -11.59 4.04 -13.34
CA ARG A 236 -10.63 4.79 -14.18
C ARG A 236 -11.34 5.70 -15.18
N ARG A 237 -10.80 6.91 -15.33
CA ARG A 237 -11.38 7.93 -16.24
C ARG A 237 -11.38 7.49 -17.70
N GLU A 238 -10.39 6.70 -18.10
CA GLU A 238 -10.28 6.14 -19.46
C GLU A 238 -11.45 5.21 -19.82
N ASN A 239 -12.15 4.66 -18.81
CA ASN A 239 -13.30 3.79 -19.00
C ASN A 239 -14.65 4.52 -19.00
N TRP A 240 -14.68 5.85 -18.80
CA TRP A 240 -15.94 6.58 -18.74
C TRP A 240 -16.65 6.61 -20.11
N GLY A 241 -17.97 6.65 -20.10
CA GLY A 241 -18.82 6.67 -21.29
C GLY A 241 -19.04 5.29 -21.91
N GLU A 242 -18.81 5.14 -23.22
CA GLU A 242 -19.06 3.91 -23.97
C GLU A 242 -18.29 2.68 -23.46
N PRO A 243 -17.00 2.78 -23.08
CA PRO A 243 -16.27 1.65 -22.50
C PRO A 243 -16.96 1.09 -21.23
N LEU A 244 -17.52 1.95 -20.38
CA LEU A 244 -18.20 1.53 -19.15
C LEU A 244 -19.50 0.76 -19.45
N GLN A 245 -20.22 1.15 -20.51
CA GLN A 245 -21.40 0.44 -20.98
C GLN A 245 -21.05 -0.95 -21.51
N SER A 246 -19.97 -1.05 -22.29
CA SER A 246 -19.45 -2.33 -22.78
C SER A 246 -19.03 -3.26 -21.65
N ILE A 247 -18.32 -2.74 -20.63
CA ILE A 247 -17.95 -3.51 -19.43
C ILE A 247 -19.21 -4.04 -18.73
N GLY A 248 -20.22 -3.20 -18.52
CA GLY A 248 -21.50 -3.61 -17.91
C GLY A 248 -22.23 -4.69 -18.71
N ALA A 249 -22.27 -4.55 -20.03
CA ALA A 249 -22.88 -5.54 -20.95
C ALA A 249 -22.13 -6.88 -20.88
N ALA A 250 -20.79 -6.87 -20.86
CA ALA A 250 -19.99 -8.09 -20.72
C ALA A 250 -20.29 -8.82 -19.38
N MET A 251 -20.42 -8.06 -18.28
CA MET A 251 -20.77 -8.62 -16.97
C MET A 251 -22.14 -9.35 -17.02
N LEU A 252 -23.15 -8.76 -17.67
CA LEU A 252 -24.44 -9.41 -17.84
C LEU A 252 -24.33 -10.69 -18.69
N GLN A 253 -23.61 -10.66 -19.80
CA GLN A 253 -23.41 -11.85 -20.63
C GLN A 253 -22.73 -13.00 -19.87
N ILE A 254 -21.75 -12.68 -19.02
CA ILE A 254 -21.10 -13.69 -18.17
C ILE A 254 -22.12 -14.32 -17.20
N LEU A 255 -22.94 -13.50 -16.54
CA LEU A 255 -23.96 -13.98 -15.61
C LEU A 255 -25.02 -14.85 -16.31
N GLU A 256 -25.45 -14.47 -17.51
CA GLU A 256 -26.40 -15.26 -18.31
C GLU A 256 -25.82 -16.62 -18.71
N LYS A 257 -24.56 -16.64 -19.13
CA LYS A 257 -23.87 -17.85 -19.57
C LYS A 257 -23.54 -18.82 -18.42
N PHE A 258 -23.31 -18.29 -17.20
CA PHE A 258 -22.96 -19.07 -16.02
C PHE A 258 -23.95 -18.83 -14.87
N PRO A 259 -25.04 -19.65 -14.78
CA PRO A 259 -26.07 -19.45 -13.77
C PRO A 259 -25.63 -19.62 -12.31
N ASP A 260 -24.48 -20.24 -12.10
CA ASP A 260 -23.83 -20.44 -10.80
C ASP A 260 -22.89 -19.29 -10.41
N THR A 261 -22.89 -18.20 -11.16
CA THR A 261 -22.10 -17.00 -10.84
C THR A 261 -22.95 -15.87 -10.30
N ALA A 262 -22.34 -15.01 -9.49
CA ALA A 262 -22.87 -13.72 -9.05
C ALA A 262 -21.81 -12.63 -9.19
N LEU A 263 -22.25 -11.39 -9.36
CA LEU A 263 -21.39 -10.22 -9.45
C LEU A 263 -21.50 -9.38 -8.16
N LEU A 264 -20.38 -9.13 -7.52
CA LEU A 264 -20.25 -8.13 -6.46
C LEU A 264 -19.53 -6.92 -7.04
N LEU A 265 -20.15 -5.74 -6.99
CA LEU A 265 -19.63 -4.50 -7.54
C LEU A 265 -19.76 -3.36 -6.52
N PRO A 266 -18.71 -3.09 -5.72
CA PRO A 266 -18.63 -1.85 -4.95
C PRO A 266 -18.57 -0.65 -5.89
N LEU A 267 -19.62 0.17 -5.89
CA LEU A 267 -19.78 1.29 -6.80
C LEU A 267 -18.91 2.48 -6.37
N HIS A 268 -18.11 2.99 -7.29
CA HIS A 268 -17.39 4.23 -7.06
C HIS A 268 -18.37 5.40 -6.81
N ARG A 269 -18.01 6.34 -5.92
CA ARG A 269 -18.90 7.45 -5.53
C ARG A 269 -19.15 8.47 -6.64
N ASN A 270 -18.31 8.51 -7.68
CA ASN A 270 -18.48 9.43 -8.80
C ASN A 270 -19.74 9.05 -9.60
N PRO A 271 -20.70 9.96 -9.75
CA PRO A 271 -21.92 9.72 -10.53
C PRO A 271 -21.67 9.24 -11.96
N THR A 272 -20.62 9.74 -12.62
CA THR A 272 -20.22 9.33 -13.97
C THR A 272 -19.96 7.82 -14.11
N VAL A 273 -19.58 7.16 -13.01
CA VAL A 273 -19.36 5.71 -12.96
C VAL A 273 -20.60 5.00 -12.41
N ARG A 274 -21.14 5.54 -11.31
CA ARG A 274 -22.22 4.92 -10.55
C ARG A 274 -23.52 4.81 -11.35
N GLU A 275 -23.98 5.90 -11.94
CA GLU A 275 -25.26 5.96 -12.60
C GLU A 275 -25.36 4.98 -13.80
N PRO A 276 -24.41 4.95 -14.76
CA PRO A 276 -24.47 4.01 -15.87
C PRO A 276 -24.45 2.54 -15.41
N LEU A 277 -23.58 2.19 -14.46
CA LEU A 277 -23.50 0.82 -13.98
C LEU A 277 -24.74 0.40 -13.21
N THR A 278 -25.35 1.30 -12.42
CA THR A 278 -26.61 1.03 -11.74
C THR A 278 -27.73 0.82 -12.74
N GLN A 279 -27.79 1.62 -13.82
CA GLN A 279 -28.80 1.50 -14.86
C GLN A 279 -28.69 0.16 -15.62
N ILE A 280 -27.47 -0.28 -15.92
CA ILE A 280 -27.22 -1.50 -16.70
C ILE A 280 -27.43 -2.75 -15.84
N LEU A 281 -26.95 -2.74 -14.60
CA LEU A 281 -26.78 -3.93 -13.78
C LEU A 281 -27.81 -4.05 -12.65
N GLY A 282 -28.44 -2.95 -12.25
CA GLY A 282 -29.17 -2.85 -10.98
C GLY A 282 -30.41 -3.73 -10.83
N GLU A 283 -31.01 -4.20 -11.93
CA GLU A 283 -32.21 -5.05 -11.90
C GLU A 283 -31.90 -6.55 -11.93
N HIS A 284 -30.63 -6.93 -12.15
CA HIS A 284 -30.30 -8.35 -12.29
C HIS A 284 -30.18 -9.04 -10.91
N PRO A 285 -30.90 -10.17 -10.67
CA PRO A 285 -31.05 -10.78 -9.33
C PRO A 285 -29.75 -11.37 -8.75
N ARG A 286 -28.71 -11.52 -9.53
CA ARG A 286 -27.38 -12.02 -9.12
C ARG A 286 -26.31 -10.94 -9.16
N VAL A 287 -26.71 -9.67 -9.20
CA VAL A 287 -25.82 -8.52 -9.09
C VAL A 287 -26.02 -7.85 -7.74
N PHE A 288 -24.93 -7.64 -7.03
CA PHE A 288 -24.88 -7.03 -5.71
C PHE A 288 -24.09 -5.74 -5.80
N LEU A 289 -24.81 -4.64 -5.95
CA LEU A 289 -24.25 -3.29 -5.95
C LEU A 289 -24.13 -2.81 -4.50
N THR A 290 -22.97 -2.32 -4.10
CA THR A 290 -22.72 -1.83 -2.74
C THR A 290 -22.10 -0.43 -2.74
N GLU A 291 -22.08 0.21 -1.59
CA GLU A 291 -21.17 1.32 -1.34
C GLU A 291 -19.72 0.83 -1.37
N PRO A 292 -18.73 1.75 -1.57
CA PRO A 292 -17.33 1.37 -1.51
C PRO A 292 -17.02 0.64 -0.21
N LEU A 293 -16.38 -0.53 -0.33
CA LEU A 293 -15.96 -1.33 0.81
C LEU A 293 -14.78 -0.66 1.54
N ASP A 294 -14.72 -0.82 2.85
CA ASP A 294 -13.49 -0.54 3.58
C ASP A 294 -12.39 -1.55 3.23
N TYR A 295 -11.18 -1.34 3.72
CA TYR A 295 -10.07 -2.21 3.34
C TYR A 295 -10.24 -3.66 3.83
N SER A 296 -10.73 -3.86 5.05
CA SER A 296 -11.01 -5.20 5.58
C SER A 296 -12.08 -5.93 4.79
N GLN A 297 -13.18 -5.25 4.50
CA GLN A 297 -14.26 -5.79 3.68
C GLN A 297 -13.79 -6.13 2.27
N LEU A 298 -12.95 -5.27 1.66
CA LEU A 298 -12.39 -5.53 0.33
C LEU A 298 -11.50 -6.78 0.34
N VAL A 299 -10.64 -6.93 1.34
CA VAL A 299 -9.81 -8.14 1.50
C VAL A 299 -10.67 -9.39 1.67
N GLY A 300 -11.71 -9.32 2.52
CA GLY A 300 -12.68 -10.40 2.70
C GLY A 300 -13.43 -10.75 1.40
N ALA A 301 -13.80 -9.74 0.61
CA ALA A 301 -14.43 -9.94 -0.71
C ALA A 301 -13.46 -10.61 -1.70
N ILE A 302 -12.20 -10.16 -1.78
CA ILE A 302 -11.18 -10.79 -2.64
C ILE A 302 -10.98 -12.26 -2.24
N GLN A 303 -10.82 -12.57 -0.95
CA GLN A 303 -10.63 -13.94 -0.47
C GLN A 303 -11.76 -14.90 -0.89
N ARG A 304 -13.01 -14.42 -0.84
CA ARG A 304 -14.20 -15.20 -1.13
C ARG A 304 -14.57 -15.23 -2.60
N SER A 305 -14.02 -14.31 -3.39
CA SER A 305 -14.29 -14.25 -4.83
C SER A 305 -13.65 -15.40 -5.59
N TYR A 306 -14.23 -15.76 -6.73
CA TYR A 306 -13.65 -16.71 -7.67
C TYR A 306 -12.62 -16.05 -8.57
N LEU A 307 -12.98 -14.95 -9.25
CA LEU A 307 -12.10 -14.15 -10.09
C LEU A 307 -12.45 -12.65 -9.97
N LEU A 308 -11.56 -11.79 -10.46
CA LEU A 308 -11.77 -10.36 -10.43
C LEU A 308 -11.79 -9.74 -11.83
N LEU A 309 -12.69 -8.78 -12.04
CA LEU A 309 -12.73 -7.88 -13.20
C LEU A 309 -12.40 -6.47 -12.70
N SER A 310 -11.24 -5.91 -13.05
CA SER A 310 -10.83 -4.63 -12.45
C SER A 310 -9.98 -3.76 -13.36
N ASP A 311 -10.14 -2.44 -13.23
CA ASP A 311 -9.24 -1.43 -13.81
C ASP A 311 -8.24 -0.87 -12.79
N SER A 312 -8.27 -1.37 -11.54
CA SER A 312 -7.41 -0.93 -10.44
C SER A 312 -6.00 -1.52 -10.54
N GLY A 313 -4.97 -0.67 -10.40
CA GLY A 313 -3.58 -1.12 -10.27
C GLY A 313 -3.35 -1.92 -8.98
N GLY A 314 -3.92 -1.50 -7.84
CA GLY A 314 -3.78 -2.20 -6.56
C GLY A 314 -4.35 -3.63 -6.60
N ILE A 315 -5.49 -3.83 -7.22
CA ILE A 315 -6.09 -5.17 -7.37
C ILE A 315 -5.18 -6.11 -8.17
N GLN A 316 -4.45 -5.61 -9.17
CA GLN A 316 -3.50 -6.40 -9.95
C GLN A 316 -2.30 -6.86 -9.10
N GLU A 317 -1.96 -6.11 -8.05
CA GLU A 317 -0.91 -6.47 -7.10
C GLU A 317 -1.43 -7.42 -6.02
N GLU A 318 -2.61 -7.12 -5.45
CA GLU A 318 -3.15 -7.75 -4.24
C GLU A 318 -3.82 -9.11 -4.50
N ALA A 319 -4.76 -9.18 -5.47
CA ALA A 319 -5.58 -10.37 -5.67
C ALA A 319 -4.79 -11.66 -5.99
N PRO A 320 -3.68 -11.61 -6.76
CA PRO A 320 -2.85 -12.78 -7.00
C PRO A 320 -2.26 -13.42 -5.74
N SER A 321 -1.94 -12.63 -4.70
CA SER A 321 -1.43 -13.15 -3.41
C SER A 321 -2.46 -13.98 -2.64
N LEU A 322 -3.73 -13.86 -3.02
CA LEU A 322 -4.83 -14.68 -2.50
C LEU A 322 -5.27 -15.76 -3.50
N GLY A 323 -4.46 -16.04 -4.54
CA GLY A 323 -4.74 -17.05 -5.55
C GLY A 323 -5.94 -16.69 -6.43
N LYS A 324 -6.19 -15.40 -6.69
CA LYS A 324 -7.34 -14.94 -7.48
C LYS A 324 -6.92 -14.38 -8.83
N PRO A 325 -7.35 -14.99 -9.95
CA PRO A 325 -7.11 -14.46 -11.28
C PRO A 325 -7.70 -13.07 -11.47
N VAL A 326 -6.97 -12.18 -12.14
CA VAL A 326 -7.42 -10.80 -12.44
C VAL A 326 -7.55 -10.60 -13.94
N LEU A 327 -8.73 -10.21 -14.40
CA LEU A 327 -8.97 -9.72 -15.74
C LEU A 327 -8.97 -8.19 -15.70
N VAL A 328 -7.98 -7.60 -16.35
CA VAL A 328 -7.73 -6.17 -16.31
C VAL A 328 -8.53 -5.48 -17.41
N LEU A 329 -9.50 -4.67 -17.00
CA LEU A 329 -10.44 -3.92 -17.87
C LEU A 329 -9.78 -2.68 -18.46
N ARG A 330 -8.61 -2.85 -19.08
CA ARG A 330 -7.78 -1.80 -19.67
C ARG A 330 -7.02 -2.34 -20.88
N ASP A 331 -6.65 -1.47 -21.82
CA ASP A 331 -5.79 -1.83 -22.96
C ASP A 331 -4.31 -1.87 -22.57
N THR A 332 -3.93 -1.07 -21.57
CA THR A 332 -2.57 -0.98 -21.03
C THR A 332 -2.59 -1.01 -19.52
N THR A 333 -1.46 -1.38 -18.90
CA THR A 333 -1.30 -1.36 -17.43
C THR A 333 0.06 -0.81 -17.04
N GLU A 334 0.12 -0.14 -15.89
CA GLU A 334 1.37 0.24 -15.21
C GLU A 334 1.96 -0.93 -14.41
N ARG A 335 1.40 -2.13 -14.53
CA ARG A 335 1.80 -3.36 -13.86
C ARG A 335 2.07 -4.48 -14.88
N PRO A 336 3.01 -4.26 -15.82
CA PRO A 336 3.30 -5.25 -16.86
C PRO A 336 3.77 -6.58 -16.27
N GLU A 337 4.39 -6.56 -15.10
CA GLU A 337 4.86 -7.75 -14.40
C GLU A 337 3.73 -8.71 -14.03
N ALA A 338 2.53 -8.20 -13.67
CA ALA A 338 1.36 -9.04 -13.39
C ALA A 338 0.93 -9.83 -14.64
N VAL A 339 1.00 -9.20 -15.81
CA VAL A 339 0.64 -9.83 -17.09
C VAL A 339 1.72 -10.83 -17.50
N THR A 340 2.98 -10.44 -17.44
CA THR A 340 4.12 -11.29 -17.80
C THR A 340 4.25 -12.49 -16.85
N GLY A 341 3.98 -12.27 -15.56
CA GLY A 341 3.95 -13.30 -14.52
C GLY A 341 2.74 -14.24 -14.60
N GLY A 342 1.76 -13.95 -15.47
CA GLY A 342 0.59 -14.79 -15.68
C GLY A 342 -0.47 -14.69 -14.58
N THR A 343 -0.37 -13.73 -13.66
CA THR A 343 -1.35 -13.50 -12.58
C THR A 343 -2.53 -12.65 -13.03
N ALA A 344 -2.35 -11.89 -14.12
CA ALA A 344 -3.37 -11.03 -14.70
C ALA A 344 -3.41 -11.16 -16.23
N LYS A 345 -4.58 -10.92 -16.82
CA LYS A 345 -4.74 -10.81 -18.29
C LYS A 345 -5.38 -9.47 -18.66
N LEU A 346 -4.78 -8.74 -19.63
CA LEU A 346 -5.39 -7.55 -20.22
C LEU A 346 -6.53 -7.97 -21.13
N VAL A 347 -7.75 -7.54 -20.83
CA VAL A 347 -8.94 -7.85 -21.62
C VAL A 347 -9.55 -6.63 -22.31
N GLY A 348 -9.06 -5.41 -22.00
CA GLY A 348 -9.63 -4.18 -22.54
C GLY A 348 -11.04 -3.96 -22.04
N THR A 349 -11.82 -3.28 -22.89
CA THR A 349 -13.23 -2.94 -22.61
C THR A 349 -14.21 -3.56 -23.62
N ASP A 350 -13.71 -4.37 -24.55
CA ASP A 350 -14.52 -5.05 -25.55
C ASP A 350 -15.36 -6.18 -24.93
N VAL A 351 -16.67 -6.19 -25.25
CA VAL A 351 -17.65 -7.11 -24.66
C VAL A 351 -17.30 -8.57 -24.94
N ASP A 352 -16.97 -8.90 -26.17
CA ASP A 352 -16.74 -10.29 -26.58
C ASP A 352 -15.44 -10.81 -25.98
N ARG A 353 -14.39 -9.97 -25.92
CA ARG A 353 -13.10 -10.32 -25.33
C ARG A 353 -13.20 -10.55 -23.82
N ILE A 354 -13.89 -9.65 -23.09
CA ILE A 354 -14.12 -9.81 -21.63
C ILE A 354 -14.89 -11.11 -21.38
N THR A 355 -16.00 -11.31 -22.13
CA THR A 355 -16.87 -12.49 -21.97
C THR A 355 -16.13 -13.77 -22.33
N ALA A 356 -15.33 -13.78 -23.40
CA ALA A 356 -14.57 -14.97 -23.82
C ALA A 356 -13.54 -15.39 -22.77
N VAL A 357 -12.70 -14.44 -22.31
CA VAL A 357 -11.64 -14.74 -21.33
C VAL A 357 -12.21 -15.12 -19.96
N ALA A 358 -13.25 -14.43 -19.50
CA ALA A 358 -13.95 -14.82 -18.26
C ALA A 358 -14.58 -16.21 -18.39
N SER A 359 -15.20 -16.53 -19.53
CA SER A 359 -15.78 -17.85 -19.80
C SER A 359 -14.72 -18.96 -19.80
N GLU A 360 -13.53 -18.70 -20.35
CA GLU A 360 -12.40 -19.63 -20.30
C GLU A 360 -12.08 -20.00 -18.86
N LEU A 361 -11.91 -19.01 -17.98
CA LEU A 361 -11.56 -19.25 -16.57
C LEU A 361 -12.71 -19.90 -15.78
N LEU A 362 -13.96 -19.61 -16.12
CA LEU A 362 -15.12 -20.22 -15.48
C LEU A 362 -15.38 -21.67 -15.92
N ALA A 363 -15.05 -22.02 -17.17
CA ALA A 363 -15.33 -23.33 -17.74
C ALA A 363 -14.11 -24.29 -17.71
N ASN A 364 -12.88 -23.77 -17.63
CA ASN A 364 -11.65 -24.56 -17.71
C ASN A 364 -10.85 -24.46 -16.39
N PRO A 365 -10.93 -25.49 -15.52
CA PRO A 365 -10.18 -25.50 -14.25
C PRO A 365 -8.66 -25.39 -14.41
N GLN A 366 -8.11 -25.92 -15.51
CA GLN A 366 -6.66 -25.86 -15.76
C GLN A 366 -6.24 -24.43 -16.08
N ALA A 367 -6.99 -23.70 -16.90
CA ALA A 367 -6.74 -22.29 -17.21
C ALA A 367 -6.85 -21.41 -15.96
N TYR A 368 -7.88 -21.67 -15.13
CA TYR A 368 -8.04 -21.01 -13.84
C TYR A 368 -6.85 -21.27 -12.93
N GLN A 369 -6.50 -22.53 -12.72
CA GLN A 369 -5.44 -22.92 -11.80
C GLN A 369 -4.08 -22.37 -12.24
N ALA A 370 -3.80 -22.32 -13.54
CA ALA A 370 -2.57 -21.74 -14.06
C ALA A 370 -2.39 -20.27 -13.64
N MET A 371 -3.48 -19.48 -13.63
CA MET A 371 -3.42 -18.10 -13.15
C MET A 371 -3.43 -18.00 -11.62
N ALA A 372 -4.25 -18.82 -10.96
CA ALA A 372 -4.42 -18.77 -9.51
C ALA A 372 -3.18 -19.20 -8.72
N THR A 373 -2.31 -20.04 -9.32
CA THR A 373 -1.05 -20.50 -8.71
C THR A 373 0.20 -19.84 -9.28
N ALA A 374 0.05 -18.89 -10.19
CA ALA A 374 1.18 -18.11 -10.71
C ALA A 374 1.82 -17.30 -9.57
N ILE A 375 3.15 -17.22 -9.59
CA ILE A 375 3.91 -16.48 -8.57
C ILE A 375 3.59 -14.98 -8.70
N ASN A 376 3.21 -14.36 -7.61
CA ASN A 376 2.96 -12.91 -7.60
C ASN A 376 4.29 -12.15 -7.73
N PRO A 377 4.51 -11.38 -8.80
CA PRO A 377 5.76 -10.65 -9.00
C PRO A 377 5.97 -9.49 -8.01
N PHE A 378 4.93 -9.10 -7.28
CA PHE A 378 4.98 -7.99 -6.31
C PHE A 378 5.39 -8.41 -4.90
N GLY A 379 5.68 -9.68 -4.67
CA GLY A 379 6.20 -10.18 -3.40
C GLY A 379 5.35 -11.26 -2.75
N ASP A 380 5.84 -11.74 -1.62
CA ASP A 380 5.30 -12.87 -0.85
C ASP A 380 4.84 -12.51 0.58
N GLY A 381 4.85 -11.20 0.92
CA GLY A 381 4.48 -10.70 2.24
C GLY A 381 5.65 -10.63 3.23
N THR A 382 6.88 -10.59 2.75
CA THR A 382 8.10 -10.42 3.57
C THR A 382 8.78 -9.06 3.39
N ALA A 383 8.17 -8.16 2.62
CA ALA A 383 8.76 -6.86 2.29
C ALA A 383 9.08 -6.03 3.55
N SER A 384 8.21 -6.04 4.55
CA SER A 384 8.41 -5.30 5.80
C SER A 384 9.63 -5.76 6.59
N MET A 385 9.89 -7.09 6.63
CA MET A 385 11.09 -7.64 7.26
C MET A 385 12.35 -7.28 6.49
N GLN A 386 12.32 -7.39 5.17
CA GLN A 386 13.46 -7.04 4.32
C GLN A 386 13.81 -5.54 4.43
N ILE A 387 12.80 -4.67 4.59
CA ILE A 387 13.01 -3.23 4.85
C ILE A 387 13.67 -3.02 6.21
N LEU A 388 13.21 -3.69 7.26
CA LEU A 388 13.81 -3.61 8.59
C LEU A 388 15.27 -4.05 8.55
N ASP A 389 15.58 -5.20 7.96
CA ASP A 389 16.93 -5.75 7.86
C ASP A 389 17.87 -4.80 7.10
N ALA A 390 17.39 -4.20 6.02
CA ALA A 390 18.18 -3.24 5.23
C ALA A 390 18.46 -1.94 6.01
N VAL A 391 17.48 -1.43 6.78
CA VAL A 391 17.70 -0.27 7.63
C VAL A 391 18.65 -0.61 8.78
N GLU A 392 18.52 -1.77 9.41
CA GLU A 392 19.45 -2.23 10.45
C GLU A 392 20.89 -2.32 9.89
N GLN A 393 21.06 -2.92 8.72
CA GLN A 393 22.37 -3.03 8.06
C GLN A 393 22.96 -1.65 7.78
N PHE A 394 22.16 -0.69 7.35
CA PHE A 394 22.63 0.67 7.07
C PHE A 394 23.24 1.37 8.29
N PHE A 395 22.75 1.10 9.51
CA PHE A 395 23.30 1.66 10.75
C PHE A 395 24.36 0.77 11.42
N SER A 396 24.60 -0.42 10.93
CA SER A 396 25.59 -1.35 11.50
C SER A 396 26.99 -1.22 10.88
N VAL A 397 27.17 -0.31 9.90
CA VAL A 397 28.43 -0.10 9.15
C VAL A 397 29.29 1.00 9.75
#